data_d5be6d8d4531556c84778826af453f47
#
_entry.id   d5be6d8d4531556c84778826af453f47
#
_cell.length_a   1.000
_cell.length_b   1.000
_cell.length_c   1.000
_cell.angle_alpha   90.00
_cell.angle_beta   90.00
_cell.angle_gamma   90.00
#
_symmetry.space_group_name_H-M   'P 1'
#
loop_
_entity.id
_entity.type
_entity.pdbx_description
1 polymer ?
#
loop_
_entity_poly.entity_id
_entity_poly.type
_entity_poly.pdbx_seq_one_letter_code
_entity_poly.pdbx_strand_id
1 'polypeptide(L)'
;ALFNLFFVFSYDYAHFKLFDKVSFTHIYSRNIIDESFKIIKICFSLFIYGFLLTLVFNEAKLAISGAYAKGIVETGAQRDYNILFMPVFFMSLCILVVRPLITQMAELWQKKQFQIFYKMFFKIVLVTLSIGVVITLLTYLIGVNVLGVIFGLNLLDYRLQLTILVLSGVLYSFSIILENILIIMRKHHYLLFVYILMFIVTKMITT
;
A
#
# COMPACT_ATOMS: atom_id res chain seq x y z
N ALA A 1 16.25 -9.66 3.79
CA ALA A 1 15.78 -10.81 4.59
C ALA A 1 16.87 -11.33 5.54
N LEU A 2 18.06 -11.75 5.04
CA LEU A 2 19.16 -12.29 5.86
C LEU A 2 19.66 -11.30 6.93
N PHE A 3 19.75 -10.01 6.61
CA PHE A 3 20.16 -8.96 7.55
C PHE A 3 19.17 -8.80 8.72
N ASN A 4 17.86 -8.82 8.41
CA ASN A 4 16.82 -8.77 9.45
C ASN A 4 16.86 -10.02 10.34
N LEU A 5 17.10 -11.19 9.76
CA LEU A 5 17.20 -12.44 10.47
C LEU A 5 18.42 -12.44 11.42
N PHE A 6 19.56 -11.91 10.95
CA PHE A 6 20.75 -11.71 11.79
C PHE A 6 20.48 -10.75 12.95
N PHE A 7 19.77 -9.63 12.70
CA PHE A 7 19.43 -8.67 13.76
C PHE A 7 18.48 -9.25 14.80
N VAL A 8 17.46 -10.02 14.39
CA VAL A 8 16.54 -10.71 15.30
C VAL A 8 17.29 -11.73 16.16
N PHE A 9 18.18 -12.52 15.58
CA PHE A 9 18.92 -13.53 16.33
C PHE A 9 20.07 -12.97 17.19
N SER A 10 20.74 -11.89 16.78
CA SER A 10 21.86 -11.35 17.54
C SER A 10 21.45 -10.29 18.56
N TYR A 11 20.60 -9.34 18.15
CA TYR A 11 20.23 -8.21 18.99
C TYR A 11 18.98 -8.48 19.83
N ASP A 12 17.90 -8.92 19.20
CA ASP A 12 16.62 -9.15 19.91
C ASP A 12 16.73 -10.35 20.86
N TYR A 13 17.44 -11.43 20.47
CA TYR A 13 17.70 -12.55 21.34
C TYR A 13 18.52 -12.14 22.57
N ALA A 14 19.63 -11.41 22.38
CA ALA A 14 20.52 -11.03 23.48
C ALA A 14 19.86 -9.99 24.42
N HIS A 15 19.04 -9.05 23.87
CA HIS A 15 18.50 -7.93 24.65
C HIS A 15 17.16 -8.25 25.31
N PHE A 16 16.29 -8.99 24.63
CA PHE A 16 14.93 -9.29 25.12
C PHE A 16 14.77 -10.70 25.71
N LYS A 17 15.82 -11.53 25.68
CA LYS A 17 15.76 -12.92 26.18
C LYS A 17 14.50 -13.66 25.73
N LEU A 18 14.15 -13.49 24.46
CA LEU A 18 12.86 -13.93 23.88
C LEU A 18 12.63 -15.44 24.04
N PHE A 19 13.69 -16.24 24.10
CA PHE A 19 13.61 -17.69 24.20
C PHE A 19 13.78 -18.25 25.63
N ASP A 20 14.22 -17.43 26.60
CA ASP A 20 14.41 -17.90 27.99
C ASP A 20 13.08 -18.31 28.66
N LYS A 21 11.95 -17.80 28.15
CA LYS A 21 10.60 -18.13 28.63
C LYS A 21 9.87 -19.17 27.79
N VAL A 22 10.46 -19.60 26.66
CA VAL A 22 9.84 -20.57 25.75
C VAL A 22 10.29 -21.96 26.15
N SER A 23 9.45 -22.67 26.90
CA SER A 23 9.67 -24.10 27.15
C SER A 23 9.34 -24.89 25.89
N PHE A 24 10.36 -25.41 25.22
CA PHE A 24 10.22 -26.23 24.01
C PHE A 24 9.37 -27.49 24.20
N THR A 25 9.18 -27.93 25.44
CA THR A 25 8.35 -29.10 25.78
C THR A 25 6.84 -28.86 25.54
N HIS A 26 6.39 -27.59 25.49
CA HIS A 26 4.97 -27.26 25.21
C HIS A 26 4.66 -27.02 23.72
N ILE A 27 5.66 -26.99 22.84
CA ILE A 27 5.45 -26.71 21.40
C ILE A 27 4.60 -27.79 20.70
N TYR A 28 4.54 -29.00 21.25
CA TYR A 28 3.79 -30.13 20.69
C TYR A 28 2.38 -30.31 21.29
N SER A 29 1.85 -29.33 21.99
CA SER A 29 0.48 -29.45 22.51
C SER A 29 -0.53 -29.20 21.35
N ARG A 30 -1.59 -30.03 21.31
CA ARG A 30 -2.67 -29.96 20.30
C ARG A 30 -3.28 -28.56 20.20
N ASN A 31 -3.32 -27.83 21.31
CA ASN A 31 -3.84 -26.45 21.37
C ASN A 31 -2.95 -25.45 20.58
N ILE A 32 -1.62 -25.63 20.58
CA ILE A 32 -0.70 -24.75 19.84
C ILE A 32 -0.82 -24.99 18.35
N ILE A 33 -1.03 -26.22 17.92
CA ILE A 33 -1.24 -26.56 16.52
C ILE A 33 -2.54 -25.87 16.00
N ASP A 34 -3.63 -25.96 16.77
CA ASP A 34 -4.90 -25.34 16.39
C ASP A 34 -4.83 -23.80 16.36
N GLU A 35 -4.10 -23.19 17.30
CA GLU A 35 -3.85 -21.75 17.31
C GLU A 35 -2.95 -21.33 16.13
N SER A 36 -1.91 -22.11 15.83
CA SER A 36 -1.05 -21.88 14.67
C SER A 36 -1.82 -21.95 13.36
N PHE A 37 -2.73 -22.90 13.22
CA PHE A 37 -3.62 -22.99 12.04
C PHE A 37 -4.53 -21.76 11.91
N LYS A 38 -5.07 -21.24 13.00
CA LYS A 38 -5.86 -20.00 12.96
C LYS A 38 -5.03 -18.80 12.52
N ILE A 39 -3.81 -18.67 13.04
CA ILE A 39 -2.87 -17.60 12.65
C ILE A 39 -2.50 -17.73 11.17
N ILE A 40 -2.15 -18.93 10.71
CA ILE A 40 -1.82 -19.19 9.30
C ILE A 40 -2.99 -18.82 8.39
N LYS A 41 -4.22 -19.16 8.76
CA LYS A 41 -5.43 -18.81 7.97
C LYS A 41 -5.62 -17.30 7.83
N ILE A 42 -5.36 -16.54 8.90
CA ILE A 42 -5.42 -15.07 8.88
C ILE A 42 -4.27 -14.51 8.03
N CYS A 43 -3.03 -14.98 8.26
CA CYS A 43 -1.86 -14.57 7.50
C CYS A 43 -1.99 -14.90 6.01
N PHE A 44 -2.55 -16.05 5.66
CA PHE A 44 -2.77 -16.46 4.27
C PHE A 44 -3.76 -15.52 3.56
N SER A 45 -4.84 -15.12 4.22
CA SER A 45 -5.77 -14.13 3.69
C SER A 45 -5.10 -12.78 3.41
N LEU A 46 -4.27 -12.31 4.34
CA LEU A 46 -3.50 -11.07 4.18
C LEU A 46 -2.41 -11.20 3.10
N PHE A 47 -1.80 -12.37 2.97
CA PHE A 47 -0.82 -12.64 1.91
C PHE A 47 -1.46 -12.59 0.52
N ILE A 48 -2.61 -13.27 0.32
CA ILE A 48 -3.32 -13.22 -0.96
C ILE A 48 -3.76 -11.79 -1.28
N TYR A 49 -4.29 -11.06 -0.30
CA TYR A 49 -4.65 -9.66 -0.47
C TYR A 49 -3.45 -8.82 -0.93
N GLY A 50 -2.30 -8.90 -0.26
CA GLY A 50 -1.09 -8.17 -0.62
C GLY A 50 -0.54 -8.55 -2.01
N PHE A 51 -0.66 -9.82 -2.38
CA PHE A 51 -0.30 -10.31 -3.71
C PHE A 51 -1.21 -9.70 -4.80
N LEU A 52 -2.54 -9.75 -4.61
CA LEU A 52 -3.51 -9.16 -5.53
C LEU A 52 -3.32 -7.65 -5.66
N LEU A 53 -3.09 -6.94 -4.54
CA LEU A 53 -2.78 -5.51 -4.54
C LEU A 53 -1.58 -5.22 -5.45
N THR A 54 -0.50 -6.00 -5.31
CA THR A 54 0.71 -5.83 -6.11
C THR A 54 0.45 -6.09 -7.59
N LEU A 55 -0.35 -7.09 -7.94
CA LEU A 55 -0.74 -7.37 -9.32
C LEU A 55 -1.55 -6.22 -9.92
N VAL A 56 -2.61 -5.77 -9.25
CA VAL A 56 -3.45 -4.66 -9.71
C VAL A 56 -2.62 -3.38 -9.91
N PHE A 57 -1.71 -3.08 -8.97
CA PHE A 57 -0.88 -1.88 -9.03
C PHE A 57 0.14 -1.90 -10.18
N ASN A 58 0.63 -3.06 -10.57
CA ASN A 58 1.58 -3.21 -11.67
C ASN A 58 0.92 -3.50 -13.02
N GLU A 59 -0.40 -3.72 -13.07
CA GLU A 59 -1.08 -4.12 -14.31
C GLU A 59 -0.92 -3.09 -15.43
N ALA A 60 -0.99 -1.79 -15.13
CA ALA A 60 -0.77 -0.74 -16.12
C ALA A 60 0.63 -0.81 -16.77
N LYS A 61 1.66 -1.13 -15.97
CA LYS A 61 3.03 -1.31 -16.47
C LYS A 61 3.14 -2.54 -17.37
N LEU A 62 2.48 -3.63 -16.99
CA LEU A 62 2.43 -4.86 -17.75
C LEU A 62 1.68 -4.67 -19.07
N ALA A 63 0.56 -3.94 -19.07
CA ALA A 63 -0.22 -3.61 -20.26
C ALA A 63 0.59 -2.77 -21.25
N ILE A 64 1.30 -1.73 -20.78
CA ILE A 64 2.18 -0.91 -21.63
C ILE A 64 3.32 -1.76 -22.23
N SER A 65 3.94 -2.61 -21.42
CA SER A 65 5.00 -3.52 -21.89
C SER A 65 4.47 -4.50 -22.93
N GLY A 66 3.27 -5.05 -22.76
CA GLY A 66 2.60 -5.91 -23.72
C GLY A 66 2.24 -5.19 -25.02
N ALA A 67 1.75 -3.95 -24.94
CA ALA A 67 1.45 -3.11 -26.10
C ALA A 67 2.72 -2.74 -26.89
N TYR A 68 3.81 -2.49 -26.18
CA TYR A 68 5.12 -2.27 -26.82
C TYR A 68 5.60 -3.51 -27.57
N ALA A 69 5.49 -4.70 -26.98
CA ALA A 69 5.87 -5.95 -27.64
C ALA A 69 5.03 -6.26 -28.90
N LYS A 70 3.80 -5.76 -28.95
CA LYS A 70 2.90 -5.85 -30.13
C LYS A 70 3.13 -4.73 -31.15
N GLY A 71 4.05 -3.79 -30.92
CA GLY A 71 4.31 -2.64 -31.78
C GLY A 71 3.21 -1.57 -31.80
N ILE A 72 2.30 -1.58 -30.83
CA ILE A 72 1.19 -0.63 -30.74
C ILE A 72 1.64 0.71 -30.14
N VAL A 73 2.68 0.69 -29.28
CA VAL A 73 3.17 1.84 -28.53
C VAL A 73 4.64 2.12 -28.90
N GLU A 74 4.98 3.40 -29.00
CA GLU A 74 6.31 3.86 -29.40
C GLU A 74 7.42 3.50 -28.41
N THR A 75 8.66 3.45 -28.95
CA THR A 75 9.88 3.25 -28.17
C THR A 75 10.03 4.39 -27.17
N GLY A 76 9.97 4.08 -25.88
CA GLY A 76 10.12 5.10 -24.82
C GLY A 76 8.87 5.33 -23.98
N ALA A 77 7.67 4.94 -24.43
CA ALA A 77 6.44 5.12 -23.68
C ALA A 77 6.49 4.49 -22.28
N GLN A 78 7.15 3.35 -22.13
CA GLN A 78 7.34 2.71 -20.83
C GLN A 78 8.25 3.55 -19.91
N ARG A 79 9.30 4.18 -20.48
CA ARG A 79 10.17 5.11 -19.75
C ARG A 79 9.37 6.32 -19.28
N ASP A 80 8.63 6.94 -20.20
CA ASP A 80 7.86 8.14 -19.93
C ASP A 80 6.76 7.88 -18.88
N TYR A 81 6.08 6.73 -18.98
CA TYR A 81 5.14 6.29 -17.95
C TYR A 81 5.81 6.13 -16.59
N ASN A 82 6.98 5.51 -16.52
CA ASN A 82 7.68 5.34 -15.24
C ASN A 82 8.10 6.69 -14.61
N ILE A 83 8.49 7.67 -15.43
CA ILE A 83 8.80 9.03 -14.98
C ILE A 83 7.53 9.71 -14.45
N LEU A 84 6.43 9.64 -15.19
CA LEU A 84 5.14 10.19 -14.78
C LEU A 84 4.58 9.52 -13.51
N PHE A 85 4.97 8.26 -13.27
CA PHE A 85 4.53 7.51 -12.10
C PHE A 85 5.33 7.83 -10.82
N MET A 86 6.50 8.49 -10.92
CA MET A 86 7.32 8.83 -9.75
C MET A 86 6.58 9.65 -8.68
N PRO A 87 5.81 10.71 -9.02
CA PRO A 87 5.05 11.44 -8.01
C PRO A 87 4.04 10.58 -7.26
N VAL A 88 3.45 9.58 -7.91
CA VAL A 88 2.53 8.62 -7.28
C VAL A 88 3.25 7.79 -6.21
N PHE A 89 4.48 7.37 -6.50
CA PHE A 89 5.31 6.68 -5.52
C PHE A 89 5.58 7.54 -4.28
N PHE A 90 5.93 8.82 -4.46
CA PHE A 90 6.10 9.74 -3.33
C PHE A 90 4.82 9.91 -2.52
N MET A 91 3.64 9.93 -3.17
CA MET A 91 2.35 9.96 -2.47
C MET A 91 2.16 8.74 -1.56
N SER A 92 2.59 7.55 -2.01
CA SER A 92 2.52 6.34 -1.19
C SER A 92 3.43 6.40 0.03
N LEU A 93 4.54 7.13 -0.02
CA LEU A 93 5.42 7.34 1.14
C LEU A 93 4.79 8.24 2.21
N CYS A 94 3.85 9.11 1.87
CA CYS A 94 3.13 9.93 2.85
C CYS A 94 2.39 9.07 3.89
N ILE A 95 2.04 7.82 3.55
CA ILE A 95 1.43 6.88 4.50
C ILE A 95 2.35 6.57 5.69
N LEU A 96 3.68 6.70 5.52
CA LEU A 96 4.63 6.48 6.62
C LEU A 96 4.42 7.46 7.76
N VAL A 97 4.00 8.69 7.44
CA VAL A 97 3.66 9.73 8.45
C VAL A 97 2.38 9.37 9.19
N VAL A 98 1.47 8.64 8.54
CA VAL A 98 0.18 8.22 9.14
C VAL A 98 0.33 6.96 10.00
N ARG A 99 1.38 6.15 9.82
CA ARG A 99 1.59 4.90 10.59
C ARG A 99 1.49 5.04 12.11
N PRO A 100 2.12 6.04 12.76
CA PRO A 100 1.99 6.21 14.21
C PRO A 100 0.54 6.45 14.64
N LEU A 101 -0.24 7.17 13.81
CA LEU A 101 -1.64 7.44 14.07
C LEU A 101 -2.50 6.18 13.95
N ILE A 102 -2.16 5.28 13.02
CA ILE A 102 -2.80 3.97 12.87
C ILE A 102 -2.61 3.12 14.13
N THR A 103 -1.41 3.14 14.73
CA THR A 103 -1.13 2.43 16.00
C THR A 103 -1.98 2.99 17.14
N GLN A 104 -2.07 4.31 17.27
CA GLN A 104 -2.93 4.96 18.26
C GLN A 104 -4.42 4.59 18.05
N MET A 105 -4.87 4.53 16.81
CA MET A 105 -6.22 4.10 16.48
C MET A 105 -6.48 2.64 16.91
N ALA A 106 -5.50 1.74 16.74
CA ALA A 106 -5.61 0.37 17.19
C ALA A 106 -5.76 0.28 18.72
N GLU A 107 -5.04 1.09 19.49
CA GLU A 107 -5.19 1.18 20.94
C GLU A 107 -6.56 1.71 21.36
N LEU A 108 -7.05 2.77 20.70
CA LEU A 108 -8.38 3.32 20.96
C LEU A 108 -9.49 2.31 20.70
N TRP A 109 -9.35 1.51 19.64
CA TRP A 109 -10.27 0.43 19.31
C TRP A 109 -10.28 -0.66 20.39
N GLN A 110 -9.09 -1.09 20.85
CA GLN A 110 -8.96 -2.08 21.93
C GLN A 110 -9.53 -1.58 23.26
N LYS A 111 -9.33 -0.28 23.58
CA LYS A 111 -9.90 0.38 24.78
C LYS A 111 -11.39 0.68 24.65
N LYS A 112 -12.04 0.29 23.53
CA LYS A 112 -13.47 0.57 23.24
C LYS A 112 -13.84 2.06 23.22
N GLN A 113 -12.89 2.94 22.97
CA GLN A 113 -13.09 4.39 22.92
C GLN A 113 -13.53 4.81 21.49
N PHE A 114 -14.68 4.31 21.05
CA PHE A 114 -15.14 4.45 19.66
C PHE A 114 -15.35 5.90 19.22
N GLN A 115 -15.82 6.78 20.10
CA GLN A 115 -16.04 8.18 19.74
C GLN A 115 -14.73 8.88 19.36
N ILE A 116 -13.67 8.66 20.15
CA ILE A 116 -12.35 9.23 19.88
C ILE A 116 -11.74 8.61 18.62
N PHE A 117 -11.93 7.29 18.45
CA PHE A 117 -11.51 6.56 17.26
C PHE A 117 -12.12 7.15 15.97
N TYR A 118 -13.44 7.33 15.91
CA TYR A 118 -14.09 7.91 14.72
C TYR A 118 -13.69 9.37 14.49
N LYS A 119 -13.57 10.18 15.54
CA LYS A 119 -13.09 11.56 15.41
C LYS A 119 -11.69 11.62 14.81
N MET A 120 -10.79 10.76 15.28
CA MET A 120 -9.42 10.65 14.75
C MET A 120 -9.42 10.15 13.31
N PHE A 121 -10.22 9.15 12.98
CA PHE A 121 -10.41 8.65 11.62
C PHE A 121 -10.81 9.77 10.65
N PHE A 122 -11.91 10.48 10.93
CA PHE A 122 -12.37 11.57 10.08
C PHE A 122 -11.33 12.68 9.93
N LYS A 123 -10.58 12.99 10.99
CA LYS A 123 -9.49 13.96 10.93
C LYS A 123 -8.39 13.51 9.98
N ILE A 124 -7.95 12.25 10.07
CA ILE A 124 -6.92 11.70 9.18
C ILE A 124 -7.39 11.73 7.72
N VAL A 125 -8.61 11.28 7.46
CA VAL A 125 -9.23 11.29 6.11
C VAL A 125 -9.27 12.69 5.55
N LEU A 126 -9.78 13.65 6.31
CA LEU A 126 -9.91 15.05 5.87
C LEU A 126 -8.54 15.67 5.57
N VAL A 127 -7.56 15.46 6.43
CA VAL A 127 -6.19 15.96 6.23
C VAL A 127 -5.57 15.32 4.97
N THR A 128 -5.70 14.00 4.79
CA THR A 128 -5.15 13.29 3.62
C THR A 128 -5.80 13.77 2.32
N LEU A 129 -7.12 13.92 2.30
CA LEU A 129 -7.83 14.44 1.11
C LEU A 129 -7.46 15.89 0.83
N SER A 130 -7.37 16.76 1.85
CA SER A 130 -6.99 18.17 1.66
C SER A 130 -5.58 18.29 1.08
N ILE A 131 -4.61 17.55 1.63
CA ILE A 131 -3.24 17.51 1.09
C ILE A 131 -3.26 16.96 -0.34
N GLY A 132 -4.02 15.91 -0.59
CA GLY A 132 -4.16 15.30 -1.91
C GLY A 132 -4.69 16.28 -2.97
N VAL A 133 -5.72 17.05 -2.64
CA VAL A 133 -6.26 18.09 -3.53
C VAL A 133 -5.20 19.15 -3.84
N VAL A 134 -4.50 19.65 -2.82
CA VAL A 134 -3.45 20.67 -3.01
C VAL A 134 -2.33 20.13 -3.90
N ILE A 135 -1.86 18.89 -3.66
CA ILE A 135 -0.80 18.27 -4.49
C ILE A 135 -1.29 18.09 -5.93
N THR A 136 -2.52 17.63 -6.14
CA THR A 136 -3.08 17.45 -7.49
C THR A 136 -3.15 18.76 -8.24
N LEU A 137 -3.60 19.86 -7.60
CA LEU A 137 -3.62 21.19 -8.19
C LEU A 137 -2.22 21.70 -8.53
N LEU A 138 -1.27 21.56 -7.62
CA LEU A 138 0.13 21.94 -7.87
C LEU A 138 0.73 21.12 -9.03
N THR A 139 0.44 19.83 -9.10
CA THR A 139 0.89 18.96 -10.19
C THR A 139 0.32 19.40 -11.54
N TYR A 140 -0.95 19.80 -11.58
CA TYR A 140 -1.56 20.33 -12.81
C TYR A 140 -0.88 21.62 -13.28
N LEU A 141 -0.54 22.52 -12.35
CA LEU A 141 0.04 23.83 -12.69
C LEU A 141 1.52 23.73 -13.10
N ILE A 142 2.33 23.02 -12.34
CA ILE A 142 3.80 23.06 -12.47
C ILE A 142 4.44 21.66 -12.60
N GLY A 143 3.71 20.57 -12.34
CA GLY A 143 4.28 19.21 -12.23
C GLY A 143 5.04 18.78 -13.48
N VAL A 144 4.48 18.98 -14.67
CA VAL A 144 5.12 18.60 -15.94
C VAL A 144 6.38 19.41 -16.19
N ASN A 145 6.39 20.71 -15.87
CA ASN A 145 7.56 21.56 -16.04
C ASN A 145 8.70 21.11 -15.13
N VAL A 146 8.38 20.79 -13.88
CA VAL A 146 9.37 20.29 -12.89
C VAL A 146 9.97 18.97 -13.37
N LEU A 147 9.15 18.00 -13.80
CA LEU A 147 9.63 16.73 -14.31
C LEU A 147 10.44 16.91 -15.61
N GLY A 148 9.99 17.80 -16.50
CA GLY A 148 10.70 18.13 -17.74
C GLY A 148 12.11 18.65 -17.47
N VAL A 149 12.26 19.55 -16.50
CA VAL A 149 13.57 20.09 -16.09
C VAL A 149 14.46 19.01 -15.43
N ILE A 150 13.88 18.18 -14.55
CA ILE A 150 14.64 17.13 -13.84
C ILE A 150 15.15 16.06 -14.81
N PHE A 151 14.34 15.64 -15.77
CA PHE A 151 14.66 14.52 -16.67
C PHE A 151 15.17 14.96 -18.06
N GLY A 152 15.18 16.28 -18.34
CA GLY A 152 15.59 16.82 -19.63
C GLY A 152 14.68 16.40 -20.81
N LEU A 153 13.39 16.18 -20.55
CA LEU A 153 12.42 15.68 -21.52
C LEU A 153 11.27 16.69 -21.71
N ASN A 154 10.76 16.78 -22.94
CA ASN A 154 9.53 17.54 -23.18
C ASN A 154 8.31 16.67 -22.84
N LEU A 155 7.72 16.92 -21.67
CA LEU A 155 6.57 16.17 -21.16
C LEU A 155 5.27 16.99 -21.17
N LEU A 156 5.23 18.13 -21.89
CA LEU A 156 4.08 19.06 -21.87
C LEU A 156 2.77 18.40 -22.30
N ASP A 157 2.84 17.49 -23.25
CA ASP A 157 1.68 16.76 -23.77
C ASP A 157 1.09 15.78 -22.77
N TYR A 158 1.84 15.42 -21.73
CA TYR A 158 1.43 14.46 -20.68
C TYR A 158 0.84 15.12 -19.43
N ARG A 159 0.51 16.41 -19.47
CA ARG A 159 -0.01 17.15 -18.30
C ARG A 159 -1.26 16.51 -17.70
N LEU A 160 -2.21 16.13 -18.53
CA LEU A 160 -3.46 15.51 -18.08
C LEU A 160 -3.21 14.13 -17.50
N GLN A 161 -2.38 13.34 -18.16
CA GLN A 161 -2.01 11.99 -17.72
C GLN A 161 -1.30 12.03 -16.37
N LEU A 162 -0.35 12.95 -16.18
CA LEU A 162 0.34 13.15 -14.90
C LEU A 162 -0.65 13.52 -13.80
N THR A 163 -1.59 14.42 -14.08
CA THR A 163 -2.59 14.85 -13.09
C THR A 163 -3.51 13.70 -12.68
N ILE A 164 -3.97 12.90 -13.65
CA ILE A 164 -4.79 11.71 -13.37
C ILE A 164 -4.00 10.69 -12.56
N LEU A 165 -2.72 10.47 -12.88
CA LEU A 165 -1.86 9.56 -12.13
C LEU A 165 -1.69 10.01 -10.67
N VAL A 166 -1.44 11.31 -10.43
CA VAL A 166 -1.30 11.85 -9.08
C VAL A 166 -2.63 11.77 -8.32
N LEU A 167 -3.75 12.07 -8.97
CA LEU A 167 -5.09 11.92 -8.38
C LEU A 167 -5.33 10.45 -7.99
N SER A 168 -4.97 9.50 -8.85
CA SER A 168 -5.07 8.08 -8.53
C SER A 168 -4.20 7.69 -7.33
N GLY A 169 -3.01 8.29 -7.19
CA GLY A 169 -2.13 8.13 -6.03
C GLY A 169 -2.74 8.66 -4.72
N VAL A 170 -3.48 9.77 -4.79
CA VAL A 170 -4.24 10.29 -3.64
C VAL A 170 -5.33 9.30 -3.22
N LEU A 171 -6.12 8.81 -4.18
CA LEU A 171 -7.17 7.82 -3.92
C LEU A 171 -6.58 6.51 -3.37
N TYR A 172 -5.44 6.09 -3.90
CA TYR A 172 -4.71 4.93 -3.40
C TYR A 172 -4.26 5.12 -1.94
N SER A 173 -3.70 6.29 -1.60
CA SER A 173 -3.30 6.61 -0.22
C SER A 173 -4.50 6.59 0.74
N PHE A 174 -5.65 7.06 0.28
CA PHE A 174 -6.90 6.98 1.02
C PHE A 174 -7.36 5.53 1.23
N SER A 175 -7.27 4.70 0.18
CA SER A 175 -7.58 3.26 0.27
C SER A 175 -6.72 2.56 1.31
N ILE A 176 -5.41 2.85 1.39
CA ILE A 176 -4.51 2.28 2.40
C ILE A 176 -4.97 2.62 3.83
N ILE A 177 -5.47 3.84 4.06
CA ILE A 177 -6.01 4.23 5.37
C ILE A 177 -7.23 3.38 5.72
N LEU A 178 -8.17 3.22 4.78
CA LEU A 178 -9.37 2.38 4.98
C LEU A 178 -9.01 0.92 5.24
N GLU A 179 -8.04 0.38 4.51
CA GLU A 179 -7.53 -0.97 4.70
C GLU A 179 -7.00 -1.20 6.11
N ASN A 180 -6.14 -0.29 6.59
CA ASN A 180 -5.62 -0.38 7.96
C ASN A 180 -6.74 -0.35 9.00
N ILE A 181 -7.79 0.45 8.79
CA ILE A 181 -8.95 0.49 9.67
C ILE A 181 -9.71 -0.84 9.67
N LEU A 182 -9.93 -1.43 8.49
CA LEU A 182 -10.57 -2.74 8.39
C LEU A 182 -9.75 -3.84 9.08
N ILE A 183 -8.43 -3.75 9.02
CA ILE A 183 -7.52 -4.66 9.73
C ILE A 183 -7.64 -4.46 11.25
N ILE A 184 -7.65 -3.22 11.75
CA ILE A 184 -7.85 -2.89 13.17
C ILE A 184 -9.19 -3.45 13.67
N MET A 185 -10.23 -3.33 12.86
CA MET A 185 -11.57 -3.85 13.16
C MET A 185 -11.68 -5.38 13.00
N ARG A 186 -10.60 -6.07 12.63
CA ARG A 186 -10.55 -7.51 12.32
C ARG A 186 -11.49 -7.94 11.19
N LYS A 187 -11.78 -7.04 10.26
CA LYS A 187 -12.66 -7.27 9.10
C LYS A 187 -11.87 -7.45 7.78
N HIS A 188 -10.65 -7.95 7.86
CA HIS A 188 -9.71 -8.09 6.73
C HIS A 188 -10.21 -9.01 5.58
N HIS A 189 -11.15 -9.93 5.83
CA HIS A 189 -11.73 -10.77 4.78
C HIS A 189 -12.52 -9.97 3.73
N TYR A 190 -13.08 -8.81 4.10
CA TYR A 190 -13.70 -7.93 3.10
C TYR A 190 -12.67 -7.36 2.11
N LEU A 191 -11.42 -7.13 2.54
CA LEU A 191 -10.35 -6.67 1.67
C LEU A 191 -10.07 -7.69 0.57
N LEU A 192 -9.99 -8.97 0.92
CA LEU A 192 -9.77 -10.04 -0.06
C LEU A 192 -10.82 -10.00 -1.17
N PHE A 193 -12.10 -9.91 -0.79
CA PHE A 193 -13.20 -9.86 -1.75
C PHE A 193 -13.11 -8.63 -2.67
N VAL A 194 -12.85 -7.45 -2.10
CA VAL A 194 -12.70 -6.21 -2.87
C VAL A 194 -11.55 -6.31 -3.87
N TYR A 195 -10.38 -6.83 -3.45
CA TYR A 195 -9.23 -6.94 -4.33
C TYR A 195 -9.36 -8.02 -5.40
N ILE A 196 -10.07 -9.11 -5.14
CA ILE A 196 -10.44 -10.08 -6.19
C ILE A 196 -11.30 -9.39 -7.25
N LEU A 197 -12.32 -8.64 -6.83
CA LEU A 197 -13.19 -7.91 -7.75
C LEU A 197 -12.40 -6.87 -8.55
N MET A 198 -11.52 -6.09 -7.89
CA MET A 198 -10.66 -5.12 -8.56
C MET A 198 -9.72 -5.79 -9.58
N PHE A 199 -9.14 -6.94 -9.24
CA PHE A 199 -8.27 -7.69 -10.14
C PHE A 199 -9.02 -8.15 -11.41
N ILE A 200 -10.24 -8.67 -11.25
CA ILE A 200 -11.09 -9.08 -12.38
C ILE A 200 -11.40 -7.89 -13.28
N VAL A 201 -11.87 -6.76 -12.68
CA VAL A 201 -12.19 -5.54 -13.44
C VAL A 201 -10.95 -5.00 -14.17
N THR A 202 -9.81 -4.96 -13.50
CA THR A 202 -8.56 -4.49 -14.10
C THR A 202 -8.17 -5.36 -15.29
N LYS A 203 -8.28 -6.68 -15.17
CA LYS A 203 -8.01 -7.60 -16.28
C LYS A 203 -8.98 -7.42 -17.45
N MET A 204 -10.25 -7.18 -17.19
CA MET A 204 -11.24 -6.91 -18.26
C MET A 204 -10.95 -5.61 -19.02
N ILE A 205 -10.34 -4.61 -18.38
CA ILE A 205 -10.01 -3.33 -19.02
C ILE A 205 -8.70 -3.43 -19.82
N THR A 206 -7.75 -4.26 -19.38
CA THR A 206 -6.40 -4.34 -19.97
C THR A 206 -6.26 -5.43 -21.04
N THR A 207 -7.27 -6.28 -21.22
CA THR A 207 -7.30 -7.31 -22.28
C THR A 207 -8.00 -6.80 -23.53
#